data_eb632829d546d7bf1d81c01e7fbb6e16
#
_entry.id   eb632829d546d7bf1d81c01e7fbb6e16
#
_cell.length_a   1.000
_cell.length_b   1.000
_cell.length_c   1.000
_cell.angle_alpha   90.00
_cell.angle_beta   90.00
_cell.angle_gamma   90.00
#
_symmetry.space_group_name_H-M   'P 1'
#
loop_
_entity.id
_entity.type
_entity.pdbx_description
1 polymer ?
#
loop_
_entity_poly.entity_id
_entity_poly.type
_entity_poly.pdbx_seq_one_letter_code
_entity_poly.pdbx_strand_id
1 'polypeptide(L)'
;MRFVPRILLVLTLAASQTAFGHAVVTHNSLKLKPVPVNQASQVELSFNSKVELDLSEVFLVSAGDVMTPVVASPGAKPGQVLLDLPALAPGEYAIKLKIFAADGHLSEDLLRFFVKEPK
;
A
#
# COMPACT_ATOMS: atom_id res chain seq x y z
N MET A 1 27.81 -46.77 28.00
CA MET A 1 27.48 -46.32 27.82
C MET A 1 27.19 -45.46 27.27
N ARG A 2 26.88 -45.21 27.03
CA ARG A 2 26.56 -44.53 26.66
C ARG A 2 26.04 -43.60 26.24
N PHE A 3 25.91 -43.13 25.80
CA PHE A 3 25.44 -42.27 25.46
C PHE A 3 25.06 -41.43 24.89
N VAL A 4 24.80 -41.05 24.50
CA VAL A 4 24.37 -40.31 24.08
C VAL A 4 24.03 -39.39 23.60
N PRO A 5 24.02 -39.12 23.18
CA PRO A 5 23.60 -38.17 22.91
C PRO A 5 22.96 -37.51 22.19
N ARG A 6 22.66 -37.26 22.06
CA ARG A 6 22.00 -36.75 21.61
C ARG A 6 21.65 -35.68 21.24
N ILE A 7 21.66 -35.37 20.92
CA ILE A 7 21.30 -34.44 20.65
C ILE A 7 20.89 -33.59 20.13
N LEU A 8 20.85 -33.35 19.89
CA LEU A 8 20.38 -32.54 19.51
C LEU A 8 20.01 -31.70 18.96
N LEU A 9 19.85 -31.53 18.63
CA LEU A 9 19.43 -30.79 18.23
C LEU A 9 18.88 -30.03 17.75
N VAL A 10 18.80 -29.80 17.47
CA VAL A 10 18.21 -29.15 17.16
C VAL A 10 17.83 -28.26 16.73
N LEU A 11 17.82 -27.89 16.53
CA LEU A 11 17.42 -27.07 16.21
C LEU A 11 17.09 -26.28 15.66
N THR A 12 16.97 -26.04 15.24
CA THR A 12 16.65 -25.33 14.78
C THR A 12 16.17 -24.62 14.25
N LEU A 13 15.89 -24.30 14.01
CA LEU A 13 15.40 -23.64 13.54
C LEU A 13 15.04 -22.79 13.25
N ALA A 14 14.87 -22.48 12.97
CA ALA A 14 14.50 -21.77 12.75
C ALA A 14 14.20 -20.88 12.33
N ALA A 15 14.08 -20.38 12.12
CA ALA A 15 13.73 -19.60 11.83
C ALA A 15 13.51 -18.90 11.09
N SER A 16 13.29 -18.60 10.76
CA SER A 16 13.11 -17.99 10.14
C SER A 16 12.27 -17.34 9.78
N GLN A 17 12.05 -16.79 9.54
CA GLN A 17 11.35 -16.19 9.22
C GLN A 17 11.33 -15.32 8.72
N THR A 18 11.06 -15.08 8.40
CA THR A 18 11.04 -14.34 7.91
C THR A 18 10.33 -13.61 7.39
N ALA A 19 10.35 -13.15 7.03
CA ALA A 19 9.88 -12.08 6.62
C ALA A 19 9.04 -11.90 5.55
N PHE A 20 8.53 -11.45 5.34
CA PHE A 20 7.88 -11.35 4.48
C PHE A 20 7.40 -10.51 3.95
N GLY A 21 7.12 -10.28 3.36
CA GLY A 21 6.82 -9.61 2.27
C GLY A 21 5.58 -8.87 2.18
N HIS A 22 5.15 -8.27 3.18
CA HIS A 22 4.02 -7.36 3.05
C HIS A 22 4.45 -6.13 2.26
N ALA A 23 3.62 -5.70 1.30
CA ALA A 23 3.83 -4.44 0.61
C ALA A 23 3.46 -3.30 1.55
N VAL A 24 4.44 -2.51 1.93
CA VAL A 24 4.27 -1.38 2.84
C VAL A 24 4.55 -0.11 2.07
N VAL A 25 3.69 0.90 2.23
CA VAL A 25 3.90 2.22 1.62
C VAL A 25 5.10 2.88 2.28
N THR A 26 6.12 3.17 1.49
CA THR A 26 7.33 3.84 1.96
C THR A 26 7.38 5.30 1.55
N HIS A 27 6.59 5.68 0.55
CA HIS A 27 6.50 7.05 0.08
C HIS A 27 5.08 7.33 -0.37
N ASN A 28 4.58 8.52 -0.06
CA ASN A 28 3.22 8.90 -0.32
C ASN A 28 3.19 10.38 -0.67
N SER A 29 2.88 10.72 -1.92
CA SER A 29 2.90 12.10 -2.38
C SER A 29 1.82 12.95 -1.71
N LEU A 30 0.80 12.35 -1.09
CA LEU A 30 -0.20 13.11 -0.34
C LEU A 30 0.44 13.92 0.79
N LYS A 31 1.59 13.48 1.29
CA LYS A 31 2.29 14.19 2.37
C LYS A 31 3.12 15.35 1.86
N LEU A 32 3.42 15.39 0.57
CA LEU A 32 4.30 16.40 -0.03
C LEU A 32 3.55 17.42 -0.86
N LYS A 33 2.47 17.00 -1.50
CA LYS A 33 1.70 17.84 -2.39
C LYS A 33 0.23 17.73 -2.03
N PRO A 34 -0.44 18.82 -1.74
CA PRO A 34 -1.88 18.76 -1.50
C PRO A 34 -2.61 18.36 -2.78
N VAL A 35 -3.71 17.65 -2.60
CA VAL A 35 -4.59 17.33 -3.71
C VAL A 35 -5.34 18.60 -4.09
N PRO A 36 -5.30 19.02 -5.38
CA PRO A 36 -5.96 20.24 -5.78
C PRO A 36 -7.47 20.10 -5.73
N VAL A 37 -8.15 21.18 -5.36
CA VAL A 37 -9.60 21.18 -5.28
C VAL A 37 -10.18 21.27 -6.69
N ASN A 38 -11.22 20.46 -6.94
CA ASN A 38 -11.98 20.48 -8.19
C ASN A 38 -11.15 20.25 -9.45
N GLN A 39 -10.04 19.55 -9.32
CA GLN A 39 -9.18 19.19 -10.45
C GLN A 39 -8.75 17.75 -10.33
N ALA A 40 -8.73 17.04 -11.46
CA ALA A 40 -8.16 15.70 -11.50
C ALA A 40 -6.69 15.77 -11.10
N SER A 41 -6.21 14.76 -10.41
CA SER A 41 -4.84 14.74 -9.93
C SER A 41 -4.30 13.31 -9.90
N GLN A 42 -3.00 13.20 -9.68
CA GLN A 42 -2.35 11.90 -9.61
C GLN A 42 -1.59 11.82 -8.29
N VAL A 43 -1.77 10.70 -7.59
CA VAL A 43 -1.06 10.42 -6.35
C VAL A 43 -0.02 9.35 -6.64
N GLU A 44 1.16 9.56 -6.11
CA GLU A 44 2.26 8.62 -6.29
C GLU A 44 2.53 7.92 -4.97
N LEU A 45 2.56 6.59 -5.03
CA LEU A 45 2.90 5.75 -3.88
C LEU A 45 4.11 4.92 -4.25
N SER A 46 5.00 4.70 -3.28
CA SER A 46 6.06 3.72 -3.43
C SER A 46 5.89 2.67 -2.35
N PHE A 47 6.14 1.43 -2.73
CA PHE A 47 6.08 0.30 -1.83
C PHE A 47 7.47 -0.30 -1.67
N ASN A 48 7.68 -1.00 -0.57
CA ASN A 48 8.97 -1.63 -0.28
C ASN A 48 9.23 -2.89 -1.12
N SER A 49 8.27 -3.29 -1.94
CA SER A 49 8.41 -4.46 -2.80
C SER A 49 7.57 -4.27 -4.05
N LYS A 50 7.75 -5.15 -5.02
CA LYS A 50 6.92 -5.14 -6.23
C LYS A 50 5.48 -5.47 -5.88
N VAL A 51 4.57 -4.89 -6.62
CA VAL A 51 3.13 -5.00 -6.39
C VAL A 51 2.48 -5.65 -7.62
N GLU A 52 1.55 -6.56 -7.38
CA GLU A 52 0.76 -7.19 -8.43
C GLU A 52 -0.52 -6.38 -8.61
N LEU A 53 -0.48 -5.39 -9.48
CA LEU A 53 -1.62 -4.49 -9.65
C LEU A 53 -2.87 -5.19 -10.15
N ASP A 54 -2.72 -6.22 -10.98
CA ASP A 54 -3.87 -6.95 -11.50
C ASP A 54 -4.66 -7.66 -10.40
N LEU A 55 -4.02 -7.94 -9.28
CA LEU A 55 -4.66 -8.60 -8.14
C LEU A 55 -5.00 -7.62 -7.03
N SER A 56 -4.60 -6.38 -7.16
CA SER A 56 -4.76 -5.37 -6.14
C SER A 56 -5.98 -4.51 -6.42
N GLU A 57 -6.51 -3.90 -5.36
CA GLU A 57 -7.66 -3.00 -5.48
C GLU A 57 -7.36 -1.70 -4.76
N VAL A 58 -7.78 -0.59 -5.37
CA VAL A 58 -7.62 0.71 -4.77
C VAL A 58 -8.95 1.43 -4.87
N PHE A 59 -9.39 2.01 -3.75
CA PHE A 59 -10.65 2.75 -3.70
C PHE A 59 -10.44 4.12 -3.11
N LEU A 60 -11.16 5.08 -3.64
CA LEU A 60 -11.33 6.37 -3.00
C LEU A 60 -12.54 6.28 -2.08
N VAL A 61 -12.37 6.64 -0.82
CA VAL A 61 -13.44 6.67 0.17
C VAL A 61 -13.81 8.12 0.41
N SER A 62 -15.08 8.44 0.24
CA SER A 62 -15.60 9.77 0.46
C SER A 62 -16.65 9.75 1.56
N ALA A 63 -17.26 10.90 1.85
CA ALA A 63 -18.21 11.04 2.93
C ALA A 63 -19.30 9.97 2.84
N GLY A 64 -19.68 9.41 3.99
CA GLY A 64 -20.68 8.34 4.05
C GLY A 64 -20.11 6.99 3.66
N ASP A 65 -18.80 6.83 3.70
CA ASP A 65 -18.11 5.58 3.36
C ASP A 65 -18.40 5.12 1.93
N VAL A 66 -18.60 6.06 1.04
CA VAL A 66 -18.79 5.75 -0.38
C VAL A 66 -17.44 5.37 -0.97
N MET A 67 -17.36 4.18 -1.55
CA MET A 67 -16.11 3.67 -2.14
C MET A 67 -16.20 3.68 -3.65
N THR A 68 -15.24 4.33 -4.29
CA THR A 68 -15.17 4.44 -5.73
C THR A 68 -13.84 3.85 -6.21
N PRO A 69 -13.86 2.93 -7.19
CA PRO A 69 -12.59 2.38 -7.69
C PRO A 69 -11.70 3.47 -8.25
N VAL A 70 -10.40 3.30 -8.03
CA VAL A 70 -9.38 4.23 -8.52
C VAL A 70 -8.50 3.48 -9.51
N VAL A 71 -8.22 4.11 -10.64
CA VAL A 71 -7.31 3.53 -11.61
C VAL A 71 -5.88 3.63 -11.07
N ALA A 72 -5.23 2.48 -10.99
CA ALA A 72 -3.84 2.39 -10.54
C ALA A 72 -2.99 1.87 -11.70
N SER A 73 -1.82 2.47 -11.86
CA SER A 73 -0.89 2.08 -12.91
C SER A 73 0.53 2.05 -12.35
N PRO A 74 1.42 1.27 -12.99
CA PRO A 74 2.80 1.22 -12.52
C PRO A 74 3.51 2.52 -12.80
N GLY A 75 4.39 2.92 -11.86
CA GLY A 75 5.26 4.07 -12.07
C GLY A 75 6.54 3.67 -12.77
N ALA A 76 7.52 4.57 -12.73
CA ALA A 76 8.78 4.38 -13.45
C ALA A 76 9.69 3.33 -12.79
N LYS A 77 9.51 3.08 -11.49
CA LYS A 77 10.37 2.18 -10.73
C LYS A 77 9.57 1.02 -10.17
N PRO A 78 10.20 -0.14 -9.93
CA PRO A 78 9.50 -1.24 -9.27
C PRO A 78 8.95 -0.79 -7.92
N GLY A 79 7.73 -1.19 -7.62
CA GLY A 79 7.07 -0.80 -6.38
C GLY A 79 6.43 0.57 -6.41
N GLN A 80 6.60 1.32 -7.49
CA GLN A 80 5.97 2.63 -7.63
C GLN A 80 4.61 2.48 -8.30
N VAL A 81 3.59 3.11 -7.74
CA VAL A 81 2.22 3.03 -8.23
C VAL A 81 1.65 4.43 -8.35
N LEU A 82 1.00 4.69 -9.46
CA LEU A 82 0.34 5.98 -9.72
C LEU A 82 -1.16 5.79 -9.64
N LEU A 83 -1.83 6.65 -8.89
CA LEU A 83 -3.27 6.61 -8.70
C LEU A 83 -3.90 7.84 -9.33
N ASP A 84 -4.90 7.62 -10.18
CA ASP A 84 -5.61 8.72 -10.83
C ASP A 84 -6.83 9.07 -9.99
N LEU A 85 -6.84 10.28 -9.42
CA LEU A 85 -7.97 10.77 -8.67
C LEU A 85 -8.81 11.70 -9.51
N PRO A 86 -10.14 11.58 -9.43
CA PRO A 86 -11.02 12.53 -10.13
C PRO A 86 -10.97 13.89 -9.44
N ALA A 87 -11.62 14.86 -10.05
CA ALA A 87 -11.82 16.16 -9.41
C ALA A 87 -12.63 15.96 -8.12
N LEU A 88 -12.13 16.51 -7.02
CA LEU A 88 -12.74 16.34 -5.71
C LEU A 88 -13.10 17.70 -5.11
N ALA A 89 -14.30 17.78 -4.53
CA ALA A 89 -14.73 18.93 -3.77
C ALA A 89 -13.96 18.98 -2.44
N PRO A 90 -13.94 20.15 -1.77
CA PRO A 90 -13.31 20.22 -0.46
C PRO A 90 -13.96 19.20 0.49
N GLY A 91 -13.14 18.56 1.30
CA GLY A 91 -13.62 17.57 2.25
C GLY A 91 -12.55 16.61 2.69
N GLU A 92 -12.98 15.64 3.48
CA GLU A 92 -12.12 14.59 3.98
C GLU A 92 -12.31 13.33 3.15
N TYR A 93 -11.21 12.72 2.78
CA TYR A 93 -11.18 11.52 1.94
C TYR A 93 -10.17 10.53 2.46
N ALA A 94 -10.24 9.32 1.93
CA ALA A 94 -9.20 8.32 2.18
C ALA A 94 -9.00 7.49 0.93
N ILE A 95 -7.79 6.96 0.79
CA ILE A 95 -7.49 5.96 -0.23
C ILE A 95 -7.38 4.64 0.50
N LYS A 96 -8.23 3.69 0.13
CA LYS A 96 -8.18 2.34 0.69
C LYS A 96 -7.42 1.45 -0.27
N LEU A 97 -6.38 0.81 0.26
CA LEU A 97 -5.48 -0.03 -0.52
C LEU A 97 -5.65 -1.48 -0.10
N LYS A 98 -5.84 -2.35 -1.09
CA LYS A 98 -5.75 -3.80 -0.92
C LYS A 98 -4.69 -4.25 -1.91
N ILE A 99 -3.49 -4.45 -1.44
CA ILE A 99 -2.32 -4.61 -2.29
C ILE A 99 -1.74 -6.00 -2.14
N PHE A 100 -1.62 -6.71 -3.26
CA PHE A 100 -0.88 -7.96 -3.31
C PHE A 100 0.57 -7.68 -3.66
N ALA A 101 1.47 -8.11 -2.79
CA ALA A 101 2.89 -8.08 -3.08
C ALA A 101 3.25 -9.20 -4.05
N ALA A 102 4.40 -9.08 -4.68
CA ALA A 102 4.87 -10.09 -5.64
C ALA A 102 4.97 -11.48 -5.04
N ASP A 103 5.13 -11.59 -3.73
CA ASP A 103 5.20 -12.88 -3.05
C ASP A 103 3.82 -13.47 -2.70
N GLY A 104 2.74 -12.80 -3.10
CA GLY A 104 1.39 -13.29 -2.90
C GLY A 104 0.71 -12.86 -1.61
N HIS A 105 1.39 -12.10 -0.76
CA HIS A 105 0.77 -11.62 0.47
C HIS A 105 -0.08 -10.39 0.23
N LEU A 106 -1.25 -10.35 0.87
CA LEU A 106 -2.17 -9.21 0.81
C LEU A 106 -1.91 -8.28 1.98
N SER A 107 -1.80 -6.99 1.67
CA SER A 107 -1.71 -5.93 2.69
C SER A 107 -2.87 -4.97 2.49
N GLU A 108 -3.40 -4.43 3.58
CA GLU A 108 -4.45 -3.42 3.54
C GLU A 108 -3.97 -2.18 4.26
N ASP A 109 -4.33 -1.03 3.72
CA ASP A 109 -3.95 0.24 4.32
C ASP A 109 -5.01 1.29 3.98
N LEU A 110 -5.00 2.36 4.76
CA LEU A 110 -5.93 3.47 4.57
C LEU A 110 -5.16 4.77 4.71
N LEU A 111 -5.12 5.55 3.62
CA LEU A 111 -4.38 6.81 3.59
C LEU A 111 -5.39 7.95 3.61
N ARG A 112 -5.47 8.66 4.73
CA ARG A 112 -6.42 9.78 4.88
C ARG A 112 -5.81 11.07 4.37
N PHE A 113 -6.64 11.91 3.77
CA PHE A 113 -6.19 13.21 3.30
C PHE A 113 -7.37 14.18 3.24
N PHE A 114 -7.04 15.45 3.18
CA PHE A 114 -8.03 16.52 3.07
C PHE A 114 -7.85 17.27 1.77
N VAL A 115 -8.96 17.63 1.14
CA VAL A 115 -8.96 18.55 0.01
C VAL A 115 -9.50 19.86 0.54
N LYS A 116 -8.71 20.93 0.43
CA LYS A 116 -9.04 22.22 1.01
C LYS A 116 -9.12 23.28 -0.05
N GLU A 117 -9.98 24.25 0.16
CA GLU A 117 -10.02 25.42 -0.66
C GLU A 117 -8.69 26.16 -0.56
N PRO A 118 -8.14 26.67 -1.67
CA PRO A 118 -6.99 27.56 -1.60
C PRO A 118 -7.37 28.84 -0.91
N LYS A 119 -6.44 29.45 -0.22
CA LYS A 119 -6.68 30.73 0.44
C LYS A 119 -6.48 31.89 -0.50
#